data_0578d2cc41f08678404f74879e7f8c2c
#
_entry.id   0578d2cc41f08678404f74879e7f8c2c
#
_cell.length_a   1.000
_cell.length_b   1.000
_cell.length_c   1.000
_cell.angle_alpha   90.00
_cell.angle_beta   90.00
_cell.angle_gamma   90.00
#
_symmetry.space_group_name_H-M   'P 1'
#
loop_
_entity.id
_entity.type
_entity.pdbx_description
1 polymer ?
#
loop_
_entity_poly.entity_id
_entity_poly.type
_entity_poly.pdbx_seq_one_letter_code
_entity_poly.pdbx_strand_id
1 'polypeptide(L)'
;MGRCRTGFFFEVHAMKKTIFEHFGFWLRGVVCGALLLSAAVACSDDNDDPGAAAPEITLESVSTGQTEFSFRLRTNVDGAYGYQVVKRTQNDGIEKPDAASLFDEHTGTVNKETTVAVTGLETGCSYVLYAAVKAETLYSEVAELAFTTGVNSNEII
;
A
#
# COMPACT_ATOMS: atom_id res chain seq x y z
N MET A 1 0.24 -11.45 -31.90
CA MET A 1 -0.14 -11.87 -30.52
C MET A 1 1.08 -12.42 -29.82
N GLY A 2 1.83 -11.55 -29.16
CA GLY A 2 3.02 -11.93 -28.40
C GLY A 2 2.61 -12.67 -27.15
N ARG A 3 2.93 -13.96 -27.06
CA ARG A 3 2.72 -14.76 -25.86
C ARG A 3 3.72 -14.34 -24.79
N CYS A 4 3.27 -13.76 -23.70
CA CYS A 4 4.05 -13.64 -22.48
C CYS A 4 4.47 -15.05 -22.02
N ARG A 5 5.77 -15.34 -22.08
CA ARG A 5 6.31 -16.63 -21.63
C ARG A 5 6.21 -16.71 -20.11
N THR A 6 5.39 -17.60 -19.63
CA THR A 6 5.37 -18.03 -18.23
C THR A 6 6.63 -18.81 -17.91
N GLY A 7 7.46 -18.28 -17.04
CA GLY A 7 8.64 -19.02 -16.57
C GLY A 7 9.45 -18.23 -15.57
N PHE A 8 9.05 -18.23 -14.31
CA PHE A 8 9.96 -18.48 -13.20
C PHE A 8 9.11 -18.59 -11.92
N PHE A 9 8.99 -19.79 -11.44
CA PHE A 9 8.43 -20.11 -10.14
C PHE A 9 9.40 -19.60 -9.07
N PHE A 10 9.04 -18.54 -8.36
CA PHE A 10 9.67 -18.21 -7.10
C PHE A 10 8.81 -18.79 -5.99
N GLU A 11 9.29 -19.87 -5.45
CA GLU A 11 8.71 -20.57 -4.31
C GLU A 11 8.88 -19.69 -3.07
N VAL A 12 7.83 -18.94 -2.72
CA VAL A 12 7.80 -18.22 -1.46
C VAL A 12 7.58 -19.22 -0.35
N HIS A 13 8.65 -19.48 0.38
CA HIS A 13 8.62 -20.24 1.63
C HIS A 13 7.66 -19.55 2.60
N ALA A 14 6.54 -20.21 2.81
CA ALA A 14 5.59 -19.87 3.86
C ALA A 14 6.27 -20.04 5.23
N MET A 15 6.75 -18.96 5.81
CA MET A 15 7.13 -18.94 7.21
C MET A 15 5.88 -18.85 8.08
N LYS A 16 5.47 -20.01 8.51
CA LYS A 16 4.52 -20.27 9.57
C LYS A 16 4.92 -19.49 10.82
N LYS A 17 4.18 -18.47 11.17
CA LYS A 17 4.29 -17.82 12.47
C LYS A 17 3.19 -18.34 13.38
N THR A 18 3.47 -19.51 13.96
CA THR A 18 2.92 -19.94 15.24
C THR A 18 3.61 -19.13 16.34
N ILE A 19 2.84 -18.88 17.38
CA ILE A 19 3.22 -18.44 18.74
C ILE A 19 2.64 -17.07 19.08
N PHE A 20 1.54 -17.06 19.76
CA PHE A 20 1.45 -16.71 21.16
C PHE A 20 0.04 -17.03 21.68
N GLU A 21 -0.20 -18.28 21.97
CA GLU A 21 -1.12 -18.65 23.04
C GLU A 21 -0.27 -18.78 24.29
N HIS A 22 -0.53 -18.05 25.28
CA HIS A 22 -0.43 -18.28 26.72
C HIS A 22 -0.15 -16.97 27.44
N PHE A 23 -1.18 -16.47 28.06
CA PHE A 23 -1.18 -15.96 29.43
C PHE A 23 -2.65 -15.70 29.77
N GLY A 24 -3.37 -16.56 30.43
CA GLY A 24 -3.18 -16.92 31.83
C GLY A 24 -3.99 -15.94 32.68
N PHE A 25 -5.27 -16.14 32.77
CA PHE A 25 -6.08 -16.54 33.91
C PHE A 25 -5.43 -16.19 35.26
N TRP A 26 -6.06 -15.30 35.98
CA TRP A 26 -6.11 -15.00 37.42
C TRP A 26 -6.40 -13.49 37.58
N LEU A 27 -7.35 -13.00 38.32
CA LEU A 27 -7.89 -13.36 39.61
C LEU A 27 -9.22 -12.58 39.88
N ARG A 28 -10.11 -13.25 40.48
CA ARG A 28 -11.26 -12.78 41.25
C ARG A 28 -10.92 -11.63 42.21
N GLY A 29 -11.82 -10.68 42.32
CA GLY A 29 -11.85 -9.73 43.42
C GLY A 29 -13.10 -8.88 43.42
N VAL A 30 -14.12 -9.36 44.10
CA VAL A 30 -15.31 -8.65 44.56
C VAL A 30 -14.88 -7.56 45.54
N VAL A 31 -15.39 -6.35 45.41
CA VAL A 31 -15.91 -5.55 46.57
C VAL A 31 -16.88 -4.46 46.10
N CYS A 32 -18.03 -4.53 46.68
CA CYS A 32 -19.11 -3.56 46.84
C CYS A 32 -18.65 -2.19 47.34
N GLY A 33 -19.34 -1.14 46.92
CA GLY A 33 -19.57 -0.08 47.87
C GLY A 33 -19.69 1.33 47.33
N ALA A 34 -20.89 1.83 47.41
CA ALA A 34 -21.24 3.22 47.74
C ALA A 34 -21.22 4.33 46.69
N LEU A 35 -22.43 4.68 46.36
CA LEU A 35 -22.91 6.02 45.93
C LEU A 35 -22.07 7.19 46.46
N LEU A 36 -21.70 8.09 45.59
CA LEU A 36 -21.77 9.53 45.83
C LEU A 36 -22.07 10.25 44.51
N LEU A 37 -23.24 10.91 44.50
CA LEU A 37 -23.55 11.97 43.56
C LEU A 37 -22.52 13.09 43.71
N SER A 38 -21.91 13.50 42.66
CA SER A 38 -21.36 14.84 42.53
C SER A 38 -21.34 15.28 41.08
N ALA A 39 -22.20 16.23 40.82
CA ALA A 39 -22.15 17.36 39.93
C ALA A 39 -21.38 17.20 38.61
N ALA A 40 -22.17 17.28 37.55
CA ALA A 40 -21.71 17.65 36.21
C ALA A 40 -20.86 18.93 36.28
N VAL A 41 -19.59 18.77 35.93
CA VAL A 41 -18.87 19.83 35.27
C VAL A 41 -18.70 19.31 33.85
N ALA A 42 -19.55 19.80 32.97
CA ALA A 42 -19.31 19.75 31.55
C ALA A 42 -18.08 20.62 31.25
N CYS A 43 -16.88 20.04 31.31
CA CYS A 43 -15.77 20.56 30.55
C CYS A 43 -15.96 19.99 29.15
N SER A 44 -16.61 20.76 28.30
CA SER A 44 -16.38 20.70 26.88
C SER A 44 -14.94 21.15 26.65
N ASP A 45 -13.99 20.24 26.78
CA ASP A 45 -12.74 20.37 26.07
C ASP A 45 -13.07 19.95 24.62
N ASP A 46 -13.59 20.92 23.89
CA ASP A 46 -13.52 20.96 22.44
C ASP A 46 -12.06 21.23 22.06
N ASN A 47 -11.16 20.37 22.45
CA ASN A 47 -9.97 20.07 21.71
C ASN A 47 -10.36 19.03 20.67
N ASP A 48 -11.17 19.45 19.70
CA ASP A 48 -11.08 18.94 18.36
C ASP A 48 -9.70 19.34 17.84
N ASP A 49 -8.69 18.60 18.29
CA ASP A 49 -7.51 18.38 17.50
C ASP A 49 -8.04 17.73 16.21
N PRO A 50 -8.00 18.42 15.06
CA PRO A 50 -8.49 17.83 13.81
C PRO A 50 -7.58 16.64 13.60
N GLY A 51 -8.06 15.44 14.01
CA GLY A 51 -7.33 14.20 13.93
C GLY A 51 -6.66 14.18 12.56
N ALA A 52 -5.33 14.04 12.54
CA ALA A 52 -4.52 14.15 11.33
C ALA A 52 -5.21 13.35 10.23
N ALA A 53 -5.72 14.03 9.22
CA ALA A 53 -6.44 13.38 8.13
C ALA A 53 -5.48 12.42 7.43
N ALA A 54 -5.94 11.22 7.10
CA ALA A 54 -5.13 10.28 6.34
C ALA A 54 -4.64 10.93 5.05
N PRO A 55 -3.38 10.65 4.61
CA PRO A 55 -2.87 11.14 3.35
C PRO A 55 -3.76 10.74 2.18
N GLU A 56 -3.94 11.64 1.23
CA GLU A 56 -4.58 11.33 -0.06
C GLU A 56 -3.50 11.08 -1.11
N ILE A 57 -3.73 10.12 -2.00
CA ILE A 57 -2.80 9.75 -3.08
C ILE A 57 -3.51 9.72 -4.42
N THR A 58 -2.83 10.23 -5.45
CA THR A 58 -3.26 10.13 -6.85
C THR A 58 -2.10 9.64 -7.70
N LEU A 59 -2.37 8.70 -8.59
CA LEU A 59 -1.40 8.14 -9.54
C LEU A 59 -1.76 8.54 -10.97
N GLU A 60 -0.74 8.90 -11.76
CA GLU A 60 -0.88 9.27 -13.17
C GLU A 60 0.24 8.61 -13.98
N SER A 61 -0.11 8.01 -15.13
CA SER A 61 0.88 7.50 -16.08
C SER A 61 1.58 8.66 -16.78
N VAL A 62 2.91 8.66 -16.76
CA VAL A 62 3.73 9.68 -17.43
C VAL A 62 4.26 9.16 -18.76
N SER A 63 4.86 7.97 -18.76
CA SER A 63 5.36 7.34 -19.97
C SER A 63 5.39 5.82 -19.82
N THR A 64 5.22 5.13 -20.96
CA THR A 64 5.30 3.67 -21.02
C THR A 64 6.23 3.30 -22.17
N GLY A 65 7.34 2.64 -21.81
CA GLY A 65 8.30 2.07 -22.75
C GLY A 65 8.10 0.58 -22.97
N GLN A 66 9.07 -0.07 -23.58
CA GLN A 66 9.05 -1.53 -23.80
C GLN A 66 9.34 -2.31 -22.52
N THR A 67 10.31 -1.83 -21.73
CA THR A 67 10.81 -2.48 -20.51
C THR A 67 10.81 -1.53 -19.31
N GLU A 68 10.19 -0.37 -19.46
CA GLU A 68 10.14 0.68 -18.45
C GLU A 68 8.77 1.34 -18.40
N PHE A 69 8.44 1.89 -17.25
CA PHE A 69 7.22 2.65 -17.00
C PHE A 69 7.52 3.78 -16.02
N SER A 70 7.01 4.98 -16.30
CA SER A 70 7.11 6.09 -15.37
C SER A 70 5.73 6.54 -14.94
N PHE A 71 5.57 6.76 -13.65
CA PHE A 71 4.34 7.29 -13.08
C PHE A 71 4.62 8.49 -12.19
N ARG A 72 3.62 9.34 -12.09
CA ARG A 72 3.60 10.48 -11.20
C ARG A 72 2.71 10.16 -10.01
N LEU A 73 3.23 10.42 -8.83
CA LEU A 73 2.52 10.30 -7.57
C LEU A 73 2.30 11.70 -7.01
N ARG A 74 1.06 12.02 -6.67
CA ARG A 74 0.68 13.26 -5.98
C ARG A 74 0.00 12.93 -4.67
N THR A 75 0.25 13.78 -3.67
CA THR A 75 -0.34 13.67 -2.34
C THR A 75 -0.63 15.07 -1.78
N ASN A 76 -1.56 15.16 -0.85
CA ASN A 76 -1.88 16.39 -0.15
C ASN A 76 -0.88 16.74 0.97
N VAL A 77 -0.01 15.81 1.37
CA VAL A 77 0.97 15.96 2.45
C VAL A 77 2.36 15.53 2.02
N ASP A 78 3.37 15.99 2.72
CA ASP A 78 4.73 15.49 2.56
C ASP A 78 4.90 14.20 3.35
N GLY A 79 5.66 13.23 2.82
CA GLY A 79 5.81 11.94 3.49
C GLY A 79 6.72 10.97 2.74
N ALA A 80 6.59 9.71 3.10
CA ALA A 80 7.18 8.59 2.38
C ALA A 80 6.13 7.94 1.48
N TYR A 81 6.55 7.40 0.34
CA TYR A 81 5.71 6.53 -0.48
C TYR A 81 6.31 5.14 -0.58
N GLY A 82 5.44 4.14 -0.71
CA GLY A 82 5.79 2.77 -1.05
C GLY A 82 5.02 2.32 -2.28
N TYR A 83 5.62 1.46 -3.11
CA TYR A 83 4.93 0.91 -4.28
C TYR A 83 5.38 -0.51 -4.60
N GLN A 84 4.49 -1.22 -5.31
CA GLN A 84 4.75 -2.55 -5.87
C GLN A 84 4.17 -2.63 -7.28
N VAL A 85 4.87 -3.32 -8.18
CA VAL A 85 4.40 -3.59 -9.54
C VAL A 85 4.20 -5.08 -9.72
N VAL A 86 2.97 -5.47 -10.04
CA VAL A 86 2.57 -6.86 -10.20
C VAL A 86 2.21 -7.14 -11.64
N LYS A 87 2.82 -8.18 -12.24
CA LYS A 87 2.47 -8.63 -13.59
C LYS A 87 1.10 -9.28 -13.58
N ARG A 88 0.22 -8.84 -14.48
CA ARG A 88 -1.14 -9.36 -14.62
C ARG A 88 -1.14 -10.58 -15.52
N THR A 89 -1.53 -11.73 -15.00
CA THR A 89 -1.85 -12.92 -15.77
C THR A 89 -3.38 -13.05 -15.90
N GLN A 90 -3.87 -13.66 -16.98
CA GLN A 90 -5.30 -13.63 -17.34
C GLN A 90 -6.25 -14.28 -16.31
N ASN A 91 -5.73 -15.00 -15.31
CA ASN A 91 -6.51 -15.77 -14.35
C ASN A 91 -6.25 -15.40 -12.88
N ASP A 92 -5.45 -14.38 -12.63
CA ASP A 92 -5.11 -14.03 -11.25
C ASP A 92 -6.10 -13.02 -10.69
N GLY A 93 -6.87 -13.45 -9.70
CA GLY A 93 -7.48 -12.54 -8.75
C GLY A 93 -6.34 -11.89 -7.96
N ILE A 94 -5.74 -10.82 -8.51
CA ILE A 94 -4.70 -10.08 -7.80
C ILE A 94 -5.39 -9.42 -6.61
N GLU A 95 -5.08 -9.94 -5.43
CA GLU A 95 -5.52 -9.31 -4.18
C GLU A 95 -4.75 -8.01 -3.99
N LYS A 96 -5.48 -6.94 -3.71
CA LYS A 96 -4.91 -5.63 -3.43
C LYS A 96 -4.04 -5.72 -2.17
N PRO A 97 -2.75 -5.34 -2.23
CA PRO A 97 -1.88 -5.42 -1.07
C PRO A 97 -2.32 -4.45 0.03
N ASP A 98 -1.93 -4.75 1.26
CA ASP A 98 -2.07 -3.82 2.38
C ASP A 98 -1.10 -2.65 2.24
N ALA A 99 -1.53 -1.44 2.67
CA ALA A 99 -0.74 -0.23 2.52
C ALA A 99 0.65 -0.33 3.17
N ALA A 100 0.75 -0.98 4.33
CA ALA A 100 2.01 -1.14 5.04
C ALA A 100 3.01 -2.03 4.28
N SER A 101 2.54 -3.09 3.61
CA SER A 101 3.39 -4.02 2.87
C SER A 101 4.06 -3.40 1.64
N LEU A 102 3.50 -2.32 1.10
CA LEU A 102 4.09 -1.60 -0.04
C LEU A 102 5.42 -0.90 0.30
N PHE A 103 5.72 -0.76 1.60
CA PHE A 103 6.96 -0.12 2.06
C PHE A 103 8.12 -1.11 2.27
N ASP A 104 7.90 -2.40 2.02
CA ASP A 104 8.92 -3.44 2.23
C ASP A 104 9.95 -3.51 1.09
N GLU A 105 9.55 -3.19 -0.15
CA GLU A 105 10.40 -3.37 -1.33
C GLU A 105 10.89 -2.06 -1.93
N HIS A 106 9.96 -1.16 -2.27
CA HIS A 106 10.27 0.09 -2.96
C HIS A 106 9.72 1.28 -2.21
N THR A 107 10.60 2.13 -1.72
CA THR A 107 10.23 3.32 -0.96
C THR A 107 10.96 4.56 -1.44
N GLY A 108 10.37 5.71 -1.19
CA GLY A 108 10.97 7.01 -1.45
C GLY A 108 10.27 8.11 -0.64
N THR A 109 10.72 9.32 -0.81
CA THR A 109 10.11 10.51 -0.20
C THR A 109 9.34 11.30 -1.24
N VAL A 110 8.23 11.90 -0.83
CA VAL A 110 7.41 12.77 -1.67
C VAL A 110 7.13 14.08 -0.96
N ASN A 111 7.38 15.19 -1.66
CA ASN A 111 7.00 16.54 -1.25
C ASN A 111 5.85 16.97 -2.16
N LYS A 112 4.65 16.47 -1.86
CA LYS A 112 3.40 16.65 -2.61
C LYS A 112 3.36 16.02 -4.01
N GLU A 113 4.46 15.97 -4.74
CA GLU A 113 4.56 15.36 -6.06
C GLU A 113 5.93 14.73 -6.27
N THR A 114 5.95 13.53 -6.90
CA THR A 114 7.19 12.88 -7.36
C THR A 114 6.92 12.08 -8.62
N THR A 115 7.94 11.91 -9.46
CA THR A 115 7.90 11.02 -10.61
C THR A 115 8.86 9.86 -10.38
N VAL A 116 8.37 8.65 -10.55
CA VAL A 116 9.11 7.40 -10.31
C VAL A 116 9.21 6.62 -11.61
N ALA A 117 10.41 6.12 -11.92
CA ALA A 117 10.67 5.25 -13.05
C ALA A 117 10.84 3.80 -12.56
N VAL A 118 10.12 2.88 -13.18
CA VAL A 118 10.21 1.43 -12.98
C VAL A 118 10.86 0.83 -14.21
N THR A 119 11.90 0.05 -14.03
CA THR A 119 12.65 -0.60 -15.11
C THR A 119 12.69 -2.11 -14.94
N GLY A 120 13.15 -2.85 -15.97
CA GLY A 120 13.26 -4.30 -15.90
C GLY A 120 11.94 -5.03 -16.14
N LEU A 121 10.95 -4.37 -16.72
CA LEU A 121 9.66 -4.95 -17.09
C LEU A 121 9.81 -5.79 -18.37
N GLU A 122 8.92 -6.75 -18.55
CA GLU A 122 8.85 -7.54 -19.78
C GLU A 122 8.04 -6.79 -20.85
N THR A 123 8.46 -6.92 -22.10
CA THR A 123 7.82 -6.30 -23.26
C THR A 123 6.43 -6.88 -23.54
N GLY A 124 5.46 -6.05 -23.85
CA GLY A 124 4.10 -6.48 -24.23
C GLY A 124 3.30 -7.16 -23.12
N CYS A 125 3.66 -6.91 -21.85
CA CYS A 125 2.99 -7.46 -20.70
C CYS A 125 2.17 -6.41 -19.97
N SER A 126 1.04 -6.84 -19.40
CA SER A 126 0.18 -6.00 -18.57
C SER A 126 0.60 -6.10 -17.11
N TYR A 127 0.55 -4.96 -16.43
CA TYR A 127 0.93 -4.81 -15.05
C TYR A 127 -0.11 -3.98 -14.28
N VAL A 128 -0.08 -4.12 -12.98
CA VAL A 128 -0.78 -3.23 -12.05
C VAL A 128 0.26 -2.67 -11.09
N LEU A 129 0.29 -1.36 -10.96
CA LEU A 129 1.03 -0.63 -9.95
C LEU A 129 0.10 -0.37 -8.77
N TYR A 130 0.54 -0.73 -7.58
CA TYR A 130 -0.06 -0.35 -6.31
C TYR A 130 0.89 0.61 -5.60
N ALA A 131 0.35 1.68 -5.02
CA ALA A 131 1.14 2.61 -4.24
C ALA A 131 0.34 3.19 -3.06
N ALA A 132 1.05 3.54 -2.00
CA ALA A 132 0.51 4.23 -0.84
C ALA A 132 1.49 5.29 -0.34
N VAL A 133 0.98 6.28 0.37
CA VAL A 133 1.76 7.31 1.05
C VAL A 133 1.61 7.13 2.56
N LYS A 134 2.70 7.35 3.27
CA LYS A 134 2.74 7.38 4.73
C LYS A 134 3.20 8.76 5.19
N ALA A 135 2.38 9.41 6.00
CA ALA A 135 2.72 10.62 6.71
C ALA A 135 2.66 10.34 8.22
N GLU A 136 3.78 10.52 8.90
CA GLU A 136 3.93 10.17 10.32
C GLU A 136 3.56 8.70 10.61
N THR A 137 2.39 8.44 11.19
CA THR A 137 1.89 7.10 11.52
C THR A 137 0.71 6.66 10.64
N LEU A 138 0.20 7.55 9.80
CA LEU A 138 -0.99 7.32 8.99
C LEU A 138 -0.60 6.91 7.56
N TYR A 139 -1.34 5.94 7.01
CA TYR A 139 -1.24 5.52 5.63
C TYR A 139 -2.42 6.04 4.83
N SER A 140 -2.18 6.36 3.55
CA SER A 140 -3.24 6.57 2.58
C SER A 140 -3.96 5.26 2.25
N GLU A 141 -5.09 5.34 1.59
CA GLU A 141 -5.60 4.19 0.85
C GLU A 141 -4.59 3.78 -0.23
N VAL A 142 -4.60 2.49 -0.59
CA VAL A 142 -3.76 1.99 -1.68
C VAL A 142 -4.37 2.43 -3.00
N ALA A 143 -3.63 3.23 -3.75
CA ALA A 143 -3.98 3.60 -5.12
C ALA A 143 -3.52 2.54 -6.11
N GLU A 144 -4.24 2.39 -7.22
CA GLU A 144 -4.01 1.39 -8.25
C GLU A 144 -3.91 2.06 -9.62
N LEU A 145 -2.94 1.63 -10.45
CA LEU A 145 -2.77 2.09 -11.82
C LEU A 145 -2.39 0.91 -12.73
N ALA A 146 -3.27 0.54 -13.65
CA ALA A 146 -3.01 -0.49 -14.64
C ALA A 146 -2.29 0.09 -15.87
N PHE A 147 -1.30 -0.64 -16.40
CA PHE A 147 -0.58 -0.26 -17.61
C PHE A 147 -0.11 -1.49 -18.39
N THR A 148 0.30 -1.28 -19.66
CA THR A 148 0.84 -2.34 -20.51
C THR A 148 2.12 -1.82 -21.17
N THR A 149 3.20 -2.56 -21.08
CA THR A 149 4.47 -2.23 -21.74
C THR A 149 4.37 -2.35 -23.26
N GLY A 150 5.16 -1.56 -23.97
CA GLY A 150 5.19 -1.57 -25.44
C GLY A 150 5.66 -2.91 -26.01
N VAL A 151 5.26 -3.20 -27.25
CA VAL A 151 5.74 -4.34 -28.03
C VAL A 151 6.86 -3.89 -28.97
N ASN A 152 7.81 -4.78 -29.26
CA ASN A 152 8.81 -4.54 -30.30
C ASN A 152 8.11 -4.54 -31.67
N SER A 153 8.07 -3.40 -32.35
CA SER A 153 7.49 -3.27 -33.68
C SER A 153 8.23 -4.08 -34.75
N ASN A 154 9.40 -4.67 -34.40
CA ASN A 154 10.25 -5.40 -35.34
C ASN A 154 9.93 -6.91 -35.44
N GLU A 155 8.94 -7.41 -34.72
CA GLU A 155 8.51 -8.82 -34.82
C GLU A 155 7.27 -9.04 -35.69
N ILE A 156 6.90 -8.06 -36.51
CA ILE A 156 5.86 -8.25 -37.53
C ILE A 156 6.53 -8.55 -38.85
N ILE A 157 6.94 -9.76 -39.05
CA ILE A 157 7.22 -10.34 -40.37
C ILE A 157 6.41 -11.61 -40.52
#